data_446c874ac5515a7f3edc22e7cce28b67
#
_entry.id   446c874ac5515a7f3edc22e7cce28b67
#
_cell.length_a   1.000
_cell.length_b   1.000
_cell.length_c   1.000
_cell.angle_alpha   90.00
_cell.angle_beta   90.00
_cell.angle_gamma   90.00
#
_symmetry.space_group_name_H-M   'P 1'
#
loop_
_entity.id
_entity.type
_entity.pdbx_description
1 polymer ?
#
loop_
_entity_poly.entity_id
_entity_poly.type
_entity_poly.pdbx_seq_one_letter_code
_entity_poly.pdbx_strand_id
1 'polypeptide(L)'
;MIKKINIEEIKKREEFLYGKLLTRKEVEYALEEAKASVKRNMEYLNGKFPFSAAYNSEPFPSERDGMYPITENVEWTTGFWTGLIWLMYDWSREECFKELGMADVRSFKERVEKRIDLNHHDLGFLYSPSCVAAYQLCQSEEGKQA
;
A
#
# COMPACT_ATOMS: atom_id res chain seq x y z
N MET A 1 -21.49 -23.69 -7.33
CA MET A 1 -22.42 -23.54 -6.19
C MET A 1 -21.62 -22.97 -5.01
N ILE A 2 -21.79 -21.70 -4.67
CA ILE A 2 -21.08 -21.07 -3.53
C ILE A 2 -21.73 -21.63 -2.25
N LYS A 3 -20.93 -22.35 -1.44
CA LYS A 3 -21.38 -22.85 -0.15
C LYS A 3 -21.71 -21.66 0.74
N LYS A 4 -22.96 -21.52 1.19
CA LYS A 4 -23.32 -20.49 2.17
C LYS A 4 -22.47 -20.73 3.43
N ILE A 5 -21.72 -19.71 3.84
CA ILE A 5 -20.97 -19.73 5.10
C ILE A 5 -22.01 -19.77 6.23
N ASN A 6 -21.98 -20.82 7.04
CA ASN A 6 -22.81 -20.88 8.24
C ASN A 6 -22.13 -20.08 9.35
N ILE A 7 -22.64 -18.89 9.63
CA ILE A 7 -22.10 -17.99 10.66
C ILE A 7 -22.12 -18.64 12.06
N GLU A 8 -23.01 -19.60 12.30
CA GLU A 8 -23.08 -20.31 13.60
C GLU A 8 -21.89 -21.25 13.83
N GLU A 9 -21.19 -21.67 12.78
CA GLU A 9 -19.97 -22.50 12.86
C GLU A 9 -18.68 -21.66 13.08
N ILE A 10 -18.76 -20.32 13.05
CA ILE A 10 -17.60 -19.47 13.30
C ILE A 10 -17.28 -19.53 14.81
N LYS A 11 -16.13 -20.13 15.13
CA LYS A 11 -15.60 -20.08 16.50
C LYS A 11 -15.47 -18.61 16.94
N LYS A 12 -15.92 -18.30 18.17
CA LYS A 12 -15.91 -16.95 18.73
C LYS A 12 -16.92 -15.98 18.07
N ARG A 13 -18.04 -16.52 17.58
CA ARG A 13 -19.11 -15.71 16.99
C ARG A 13 -19.50 -14.52 17.85
N GLU A 14 -19.61 -14.70 19.17
CA GLU A 14 -19.99 -13.63 20.11
C GLU A 14 -18.89 -12.54 20.19
N GLU A 15 -17.62 -12.91 20.20
CA GLU A 15 -16.52 -11.94 20.11
C GLU A 15 -16.56 -11.16 18.79
N PHE A 16 -16.90 -11.81 17.69
CA PHE A 16 -17.01 -11.18 16.39
C PHE A 16 -18.21 -10.25 16.28
N LEU A 17 -19.38 -10.66 16.81
CA LEU A 17 -20.62 -9.88 16.69
C LEU A 17 -20.78 -8.83 17.81
N TYR A 18 -20.24 -9.10 19.00
CA TYR A 18 -20.44 -8.30 20.21
C TYR A 18 -19.13 -7.93 20.89
N GLY A 19 -17.99 -8.15 20.21
CA GLY A 19 -16.69 -7.75 20.72
C GLY A 19 -16.62 -6.24 20.97
N LYS A 20 -15.69 -5.83 21.81
CA LYS A 20 -15.46 -4.41 22.09
C LYS A 20 -15.13 -3.68 20.80
N LEU A 21 -16.01 -2.77 20.39
CA LEU A 21 -15.72 -1.86 19.30
C LEU A 21 -14.56 -0.95 19.69
N LEU A 22 -13.66 -0.71 18.74
CA LEU A 22 -12.58 0.25 18.93
C LEU A 22 -13.17 1.65 19.14
N THR A 23 -12.66 2.36 20.11
CA THR A 23 -12.97 3.77 20.29
C THR A 23 -12.28 4.59 19.21
N ARG A 24 -12.80 5.78 18.92
CA ARG A 24 -12.16 6.73 18.02
C ARG A 24 -10.70 7.00 18.40
N LYS A 25 -10.40 7.15 19.69
CA LYS A 25 -9.03 7.37 20.18
C LYS A 25 -8.09 6.19 19.89
N GLU A 26 -8.58 4.95 20.04
CA GLU A 26 -7.79 3.75 19.72
C GLU A 26 -7.48 3.68 18.21
N VAL A 27 -8.44 4.07 17.36
CA VAL A 27 -8.22 4.15 15.91
C VAL A 27 -7.24 5.26 15.54
N GLU A 28 -7.42 6.46 16.09
CA GLU A 28 -6.52 7.60 15.89
C GLU A 28 -5.09 7.25 16.33
N TYR A 29 -4.92 6.60 17.48
CA TYR A 29 -3.62 6.14 17.93
C TYR A 29 -2.98 5.14 16.95
N ALA A 30 -3.74 4.15 16.50
CA ALA A 30 -3.25 3.17 15.53
C ALA A 30 -2.84 3.83 14.18
N LEU A 31 -3.57 4.84 13.73
CA LEU A 31 -3.24 5.60 12.53
C LEU A 31 -1.96 6.44 12.69
N GLU A 32 -1.74 7.04 13.86
CA GLU A 32 -0.48 7.75 14.14
C GLU A 32 0.72 6.80 14.18
N GLU A 33 0.58 5.61 14.78
CA GLU A 33 1.63 4.58 14.75
C GLU A 33 1.91 4.08 13.32
N ALA A 34 0.86 3.87 12.52
CA ALA A 34 0.98 3.50 11.12
C ALA A 34 1.71 4.60 10.32
N LYS A 35 1.33 5.87 10.52
CA LYS A 35 1.99 7.02 9.89
C LYS A 35 3.48 7.09 10.23
N ALA A 36 3.83 6.91 11.52
CA ALA A 36 5.22 6.90 11.95
C ALA A 36 6.00 5.75 11.28
N SER A 37 5.38 4.58 11.14
CA SER A 37 5.99 3.44 10.46
C SER A 37 6.19 3.68 8.97
N VAL A 38 5.20 4.28 8.30
CA VAL A 38 5.32 4.64 6.87
C VAL A 38 6.44 5.66 6.67
N LYS A 39 6.58 6.68 7.54
CA LYS A 39 7.67 7.66 7.46
C LYS A 39 9.05 6.99 7.57
N ARG A 40 9.25 6.07 8.53
CA ARG A 40 10.51 5.31 8.63
C ARG A 40 10.80 4.51 7.36
N ASN A 41 9.77 3.92 6.77
CA ASN A 41 9.93 3.17 5.52
C ASN A 41 10.21 4.09 4.32
N MET A 42 9.65 5.31 4.27
CA MET A 42 10.00 6.31 3.26
C MET A 42 11.50 6.64 3.29
N GLU A 43 12.05 6.84 4.48
CA GLU A 43 13.49 7.08 4.66
C GLU A 43 14.32 5.88 4.21
N TYR A 44 13.92 4.67 4.59
CA TYR A 44 14.61 3.42 4.23
C TYR A 44 14.58 3.15 2.72
N LEU A 45 13.42 3.30 2.09
CA LEU A 45 13.21 3.03 0.67
C LEU A 45 13.80 4.13 -0.24
N ASN A 46 13.96 5.33 0.27
CA ASN A 46 14.58 6.46 -0.42
C ASN A 46 14.06 6.66 -1.85
N GLY A 47 12.74 6.72 -2.02
CA GLY A 47 12.07 6.92 -3.31
C GLY A 47 12.00 5.66 -4.20
N LYS A 48 12.32 4.50 -3.65
CA LYS A 48 12.15 3.19 -4.28
C LYS A 48 10.95 2.44 -3.67
N PHE A 49 10.73 1.22 -4.11
CA PHE A 49 9.61 0.39 -3.70
C PHE A 49 10.05 -0.82 -2.88
N PRO A 50 9.20 -1.31 -1.96
CA PRO A 50 9.46 -2.58 -1.31
C PRO A 50 9.20 -3.75 -2.26
N PHE A 51 10.08 -4.73 -2.24
CA PHE A 51 9.86 -6.01 -2.93
C PHE A 51 8.73 -6.81 -2.27
N SER A 52 8.15 -7.77 -2.97
CA SER A 52 6.99 -8.54 -2.51
C SER A 52 7.24 -9.48 -1.32
N ALA A 53 8.49 -9.76 -0.98
CA ALA A 53 8.87 -10.65 0.13
C ALA A 53 9.94 -10.02 1.02
N ALA A 54 9.84 -10.25 2.34
CA ALA A 54 10.83 -9.80 3.30
C ALA A 54 12.15 -10.56 3.20
N TYR A 55 13.23 -9.99 3.71
CA TYR A 55 14.58 -10.58 3.64
C TYR A 55 14.75 -11.93 4.34
N ASN A 56 13.96 -12.23 5.36
CA ASN A 56 13.97 -13.54 6.03
C ASN A 56 13.27 -14.66 5.23
N SER A 57 12.78 -14.34 4.04
CA SER A 57 12.20 -15.32 3.10
C SER A 57 13.29 -15.78 2.12
N GLU A 58 13.40 -17.09 1.91
CA GLU A 58 14.24 -17.59 0.81
C GLU A 58 13.75 -17.01 -0.53
N PRO A 59 14.60 -16.55 -1.42
CA PRO A 59 16.07 -16.66 -1.47
C PRO A 59 16.83 -15.46 -0.88
N PHE A 60 16.25 -14.66 -0.04
CA PHE A 60 16.83 -13.42 0.48
C PHE A 60 17.25 -13.53 1.95
N PRO A 61 18.20 -14.43 2.33
CA PRO A 61 18.76 -14.43 3.67
C PRO A 61 19.48 -13.11 3.90
N SER A 62 19.18 -12.41 4.97
CA SER A 62 19.78 -11.12 5.22
C SER A 62 19.98 -10.83 6.71
N GLU A 63 20.96 -9.97 7.00
CA GLU A 63 21.17 -9.38 8.32
C GLU A 63 20.04 -8.40 8.72
N ARG A 64 19.07 -8.14 7.81
CA ARG A 64 17.96 -7.21 7.98
C ARG A 64 16.63 -7.96 8.12
N ASP A 65 16.56 -8.88 9.07
CA ASP A 65 15.35 -9.65 9.33
C ASP A 65 14.09 -8.76 9.42
N GLY A 66 13.05 -9.16 8.71
CA GLY A 66 11.78 -8.47 8.70
C GLY A 66 11.71 -7.23 7.79
N MET A 67 12.81 -6.83 7.14
CA MET A 67 12.79 -5.74 6.16
C MET A 67 12.52 -6.27 4.75
N TYR A 68 11.83 -5.45 3.95
CA TYR A 68 11.64 -5.75 2.54
C TYR A 68 12.87 -5.29 1.72
N PRO A 69 13.34 -6.09 0.77
CA PRO A 69 14.34 -5.63 -0.20
C PRO A 69 13.84 -4.41 -0.97
N ILE A 70 14.75 -3.53 -1.35
CA ILE A 70 14.45 -2.35 -2.17
C ILE A 70 14.44 -2.76 -3.64
N THR A 71 13.40 -2.35 -4.39
CA THR A 71 13.27 -2.60 -5.82
C THR A 71 12.85 -1.35 -6.59
N GLU A 72 13.00 -1.42 -7.90
CA GLU A 72 12.39 -0.44 -8.82
C GLU A 72 10.87 -0.72 -8.95
N ASN A 73 10.17 0.12 -9.69
CA ASN A 73 8.73 -0.08 -9.97
C ASN A 73 8.52 -1.17 -11.03
N VAL A 74 8.78 -2.43 -10.67
CA VAL A 74 8.71 -3.58 -11.59
C VAL A 74 7.85 -4.73 -11.06
N GLU A 75 7.49 -4.69 -9.77
CA GLU A 75 6.71 -5.73 -9.11
C GLU A 75 5.20 -5.41 -9.11
N TRP A 76 4.38 -6.43 -8.99
CA TRP A 76 2.92 -6.29 -8.90
C TRP A 76 2.45 -5.66 -7.59
N THR A 77 3.25 -5.69 -6.54
CA THR A 77 2.93 -5.15 -5.21
C THR A 77 3.29 -3.69 -5.02
N THR A 78 4.02 -3.07 -5.95
CA THR A 78 4.49 -1.68 -5.81
C THR A 78 3.35 -0.67 -5.66
N GLY A 79 2.19 -0.97 -6.25
CA GLY A 79 0.97 -0.16 -6.10
C GLY A 79 0.45 -0.08 -4.67
N PHE A 80 0.62 -1.13 -3.86
CA PHE A 80 0.20 -1.12 -2.45
C PHE A 80 1.04 -0.17 -1.60
N TRP A 81 2.34 -0.06 -1.86
CA TRP A 81 3.18 0.94 -1.21
C TRP A 81 2.67 2.36 -1.47
N THR A 82 2.47 2.70 -2.73
CA THR A 82 1.92 4.01 -3.11
C THR A 82 0.51 4.21 -2.54
N GLY A 83 -0.30 3.15 -2.46
CA GLY A 83 -1.59 3.17 -1.79
C GLY A 83 -1.50 3.54 -0.31
N LEU A 84 -0.52 2.99 0.42
CA LEU A 84 -0.25 3.36 1.81
C LEU A 84 0.15 4.85 1.93
N ILE A 85 0.96 5.36 1.02
CA ILE A 85 1.34 6.78 0.97
C ILE A 85 0.09 7.66 0.80
N TRP A 86 -0.83 7.30 -0.12
CA TRP A 86 -2.07 8.03 -0.33
C TRP A 86 -3.02 7.95 0.87
N LEU A 87 -3.10 6.81 1.56
CA LEU A 87 -3.89 6.69 2.80
C LEU A 87 -3.33 7.60 3.90
N MET A 88 -2.01 7.69 4.04
CA MET A 88 -1.38 8.59 5.01
C MET A 88 -1.59 10.06 4.65
N TYR A 89 -1.56 10.39 3.37
CA TYR A 89 -1.92 11.74 2.91
C TYR A 89 -3.39 12.05 3.21
N ASP A 90 -4.29 11.15 2.91
CA ASP A 90 -5.74 11.36 3.18
C ASP A 90 -6.02 11.55 4.66
N TRP A 91 -5.36 10.79 5.53
CA TRP A 91 -5.48 10.92 6.97
C TRP A 91 -4.88 12.21 7.52
N SER A 92 -3.61 12.51 7.17
CA SER A 92 -2.83 13.55 7.85
C SER A 92 -2.74 14.87 7.10
N ARG A 93 -2.97 14.87 5.80
CA ARG A 93 -2.75 16.00 4.87
C ARG A 93 -1.31 16.53 4.88
N GLU A 94 -0.35 15.74 5.35
CA GLU A 94 1.06 16.11 5.34
C GLU A 94 1.63 16.07 3.92
N GLU A 95 2.26 17.16 3.48
CA GLU A 95 2.70 17.35 2.10
C GLU A 95 3.76 16.32 1.67
N CYS A 96 4.60 15.83 2.57
CA CYS A 96 5.63 14.83 2.25
C CYS A 96 5.04 13.53 1.65
N PHE A 97 3.84 13.11 2.08
CA PHE A 97 3.16 11.97 1.49
C PHE A 97 2.66 12.26 0.08
N LYS A 98 2.11 13.44 -0.14
CA LYS A 98 1.66 13.86 -1.47
C LYS A 98 2.83 13.98 -2.45
N GLU A 99 3.93 14.57 -2.03
CA GLU A 99 5.14 14.71 -2.84
C GLU A 99 5.66 13.35 -3.29
N LEU A 100 5.78 12.37 -2.35
CA LEU A 100 6.19 11.01 -2.68
C LEU A 100 5.14 10.31 -3.56
N GLY A 101 3.85 10.39 -3.20
CA GLY A 101 2.78 9.79 -3.98
C GLY A 101 2.76 10.29 -5.42
N MET A 102 3.00 11.58 -5.65
CA MET A 102 3.12 12.15 -7.00
C MET A 102 4.40 11.72 -7.73
N ALA A 103 5.51 11.52 -7.00
CA ALA A 103 6.72 10.94 -7.60
C ALA A 103 6.48 9.50 -8.05
N ASP A 104 5.79 8.71 -7.23
CA ASP A 104 5.39 7.34 -7.57
C ASP A 104 4.45 7.31 -8.78
N VAL A 105 3.46 8.21 -8.87
CA VAL A 105 2.56 8.33 -10.04
C VAL A 105 3.36 8.52 -11.32
N ARG A 106 4.38 9.39 -11.31
CA ARG A 106 5.27 9.57 -12.47
C ARG A 106 6.03 8.29 -12.83
N SER A 107 6.48 7.55 -11.82
CA SER A 107 7.10 6.23 -12.02
C SER A 107 6.14 5.21 -12.64
N PHE A 108 4.86 5.19 -12.22
CA PHE A 108 3.84 4.33 -12.81
C PHE A 108 3.52 4.73 -14.26
N LYS A 109 3.45 6.03 -14.56
CA LYS A 109 3.28 6.52 -15.93
C LYS A 109 4.45 6.09 -16.82
N GLU A 110 5.68 6.26 -16.36
CA GLU A 110 6.89 5.82 -17.07
C GLU A 110 6.87 4.30 -17.32
N ARG A 111 6.40 3.50 -16.34
CA ARG A 111 6.20 2.06 -16.47
C ARG A 111 5.27 1.70 -17.62
N VAL A 112 4.16 2.43 -17.80
CA VAL A 112 3.25 2.27 -18.96
C VAL A 112 3.94 2.66 -20.26
N GLU A 113 4.58 3.83 -20.32
CA GLU A 113 5.24 4.33 -21.52
C GLU A 113 6.34 3.39 -22.02
N LYS A 114 7.12 2.83 -21.09
CA LYS A 114 8.19 1.88 -21.38
C LYS A 114 7.72 0.42 -21.47
N ARG A 115 6.46 0.13 -21.24
CA ARG A 115 5.87 -1.22 -21.22
C ARG A 115 6.57 -2.19 -20.28
N ILE A 116 6.95 -1.71 -19.10
CA ILE A 116 7.65 -2.52 -18.09
C ILE A 116 6.61 -3.36 -17.35
N ASP A 117 6.71 -4.68 -17.46
CA ASP A 117 5.91 -5.66 -16.71
C ASP A 117 4.40 -5.32 -16.66
N LEU A 118 3.80 -5.16 -17.85
CA LEU A 118 2.37 -4.84 -18.01
C LEU A 118 1.53 -6.02 -18.51
N ASN A 119 2.15 -7.18 -18.75
CA ASN A 119 1.44 -8.34 -19.31
C ASN A 119 1.04 -9.34 -18.21
N HIS A 120 0.27 -8.88 -17.23
CA HIS A 120 -0.27 -9.73 -16.17
C HIS A 120 -1.63 -9.21 -15.68
N HIS A 121 -2.34 -10.02 -14.88
CA HIS A 121 -3.71 -9.73 -14.43
C HIS A 121 -3.79 -8.77 -13.24
N ASP A 122 -2.66 -8.40 -12.63
CA ASP A 122 -2.61 -7.60 -11.40
C ASP A 122 -2.56 -6.09 -11.64
N LEU A 123 -2.77 -5.61 -12.87
CA LEU A 123 -2.72 -4.18 -13.20
C LEU A 123 -3.66 -3.33 -12.32
N GLY A 124 -4.80 -3.89 -11.93
CA GLY A 124 -5.71 -3.23 -11.01
C GLY A 124 -5.09 -2.94 -9.64
N PHE A 125 -4.22 -3.81 -9.13
CA PHE A 125 -3.49 -3.61 -7.87
C PHE A 125 -2.35 -2.58 -8.00
N LEU A 126 -1.87 -2.35 -9.21
CA LEU A 126 -0.87 -1.32 -9.47
C LEU A 126 -1.51 0.07 -9.58
N TYR A 127 -2.46 0.23 -10.48
CA TYR A 127 -2.94 1.55 -10.89
C TYR A 127 -4.10 2.09 -10.06
N SER A 128 -4.95 1.23 -9.47
CA SER A 128 -6.05 1.69 -8.62
C SER A 128 -5.56 2.37 -7.33
N PRO A 129 -4.67 1.76 -6.52
CA PRO A 129 -4.20 2.40 -5.31
C PRO A 129 -3.16 3.49 -5.54
N SER A 130 -2.53 3.56 -6.71
CA SER A 130 -1.54 4.59 -7.06
C SER A 130 -2.14 5.75 -7.84
N CYS A 131 -2.38 5.57 -9.13
CA CYS A 131 -2.75 6.63 -10.06
C CYS A 131 -4.21 7.08 -9.90
N VAL A 132 -5.15 6.15 -9.75
CA VAL A 132 -6.56 6.47 -9.52
C VAL A 132 -6.74 7.17 -8.18
N ALA A 133 -6.06 6.72 -7.13
CA ALA A 133 -6.08 7.39 -5.82
C ALA A 133 -5.54 8.82 -5.89
N ALA A 134 -4.45 9.06 -6.62
CA ALA A 134 -3.93 10.41 -6.86
C ALA A 134 -4.96 11.33 -7.55
N TYR A 135 -5.63 10.81 -8.56
CA TYR A 135 -6.70 11.57 -9.23
C TYR A 135 -7.85 11.89 -8.26
N GLN A 136 -8.29 10.92 -7.47
CA GLN A 136 -9.41 11.11 -6.54
C GLN A 136 -9.07 12.09 -5.41
N LEU A 137 -7.87 12.03 -4.84
CA LEU A 137 -7.48 12.82 -3.69
C LEU A 137 -6.97 14.22 -4.04
N CYS A 138 -6.28 14.34 -5.18
CA CYS A 138 -5.57 15.56 -5.57
C CYS A 138 -6.02 16.14 -6.92
N GLN A 139 -6.97 15.52 -7.62
CA GLN A 139 -7.36 15.86 -8.99
C GLN A 139 -6.16 15.88 -9.95
N SER A 140 -5.23 14.92 -9.75
CA SER A 140 -4.00 14.84 -10.52
C SER A 140 -4.25 14.43 -11.97
N GLU A 141 -4.00 15.31 -12.93
CA GLU A 141 -4.08 14.97 -14.35
C GLU A 141 -3.01 13.95 -14.75
N GLU A 142 -1.84 13.94 -14.09
CA GLU A 142 -0.83 12.90 -14.30
C GLU A 142 -1.36 11.51 -13.89
N GLY A 143 -2.03 11.43 -12.72
CA GLY A 143 -2.65 10.19 -12.25
C GLY A 143 -3.80 9.70 -13.12
N LYS A 144 -4.54 10.61 -13.75
CA LYS A 144 -5.60 10.28 -14.69
C LYS A 144 -5.08 9.73 -16.02
N GLN A 145 -3.90 10.15 -16.44
CA GLN A 145 -3.28 9.77 -17.72
C GLN A 145 -2.46 8.47 -17.63
N ALA A 146 -2.02 8.09 -16.43
CA ALA A 146 -1.31 6.86 -16.16
C ALA A 146 -2.25 5.67 -16.02
#